data_cdad1f71b6d23830976605aa67e2c9d1
#
_entry.id   cdad1f71b6d23830976605aa67e2c9d1
#
_cell.length_a   1.000
_cell.length_b   1.000
_cell.length_c   1.000
_cell.angle_alpha   90.00
_cell.angle_beta   90.00
_cell.angle_gamma   90.00
#
_symmetry.space_group_name_H-M   'P 1'
#
loop_
_entity.id
_entity.type
_entity.pdbx_description
1 polymer ?
#
loop_
_entity_poly.entity_id
_entity_poly.type
_entity_poly.pdbx_seq_one_letter_code
_entity_poly.pdbx_strand_id
1 'polypeptide(L)'
;RALGNRSILMDPTIKNGKQKINQVKKREPWRPFGASVKQDQAHRFFEMTDSPFMMYNTKVKYSGIPAVTHRDGTCRHNTVTPEMNPAYYELLDQFERLTGVPVLLNTSLNLQGGPICGKREQAIKLFNEAKQLDQLVIGSKTWTR
;
A
#
# COMPACT_ATOMS: atom_id res chain seq x y z
N ARG A 1 -8.34 8.29 5.37
CA ARG A 1 -7.26 7.53 4.75
C ARG A 1 -7.80 6.31 4.03
N ALA A 2 -7.05 5.79 3.06
CA ALA A 2 -7.52 4.69 2.21
C ALA A 2 -7.51 3.32 2.93
N LEU A 3 -6.47 3.00 3.68
CA LEU A 3 -6.33 1.81 4.56
C LEU A 3 -6.79 0.48 3.91
N GLY A 4 -6.45 0.28 2.63
CA GLY A 4 -6.82 -0.92 1.87
C GLY A 4 -8.16 -0.84 1.11
N ASN A 5 -9.07 0.05 1.51
CA ASN A 5 -10.41 0.12 0.89
C ASN A 5 -10.45 0.92 -0.42
N ARG A 6 -9.63 1.97 -0.53
CA ARG A 6 -9.50 2.81 -1.74
C ARG A 6 -8.02 3.15 -1.93
N SER A 7 -7.24 2.11 -2.19
CA SER A 7 -5.78 2.14 -2.17
C SER A 7 -5.18 1.75 -3.51
N ILE A 8 -4.00 2.27 -3.79
CA ILE A 8 -3.04 1.66 -4.69
C ILE A 8 -2.11 0.83 -3.83
N LEU A 9 -1.98 -0.45 -4.17
CA LEU A 9 -1.16 -1.43 -3.47
C LEU A 9 -0.03 -1.90 -4.38
N MET A 10 1.10 -2.26 -3.80
CA MET A 10 2.22 -2.82 -4.55
C MET A 10 3.12 -3.65 -3.63
N ASP A 11 3.85 -4.58 -4.22
CA ASP A 11 4.92 -5.33 -3.56
C ASP A 11 6.00 -4.36 -3.06
N PRO A 12 6.25 -4.28 -1.74
CA PRO A 12 7.21 -3.35 -1.16
C PRO A 12 8.67 -3.75 -1.36
N THR A 13 8.93 -4.98 -1.81
CA THR A 13 10.29 -5.52 -2.03
C THR A 13 10.93 -5.00 -3.33
N ILE A 14 10.12 -4.45 -4.23
CA ILE A 14 10.58 -3.92 -5.52
C ILE A 14 11.47 -2.68 -5.29
N LYS A 15 12.75 -2.75 -5.67
CA LYS A 15 13.76 -1.70 -5.42
C LYS A 15 13.37 -0.33 -6.00
N ASN A 16 12.81 -0.29 -7.21
CA ASN A 16 12.34 0.94 -7.88
C ASN A 16 10.83 1.18 -7.71
N GLY A 17 10.18 0.48 -6.79
CA GLY A 17 8.73 0.56 -6.58
C GLY A 17 8.26 1.96 -6.17
N LYS A 18 9.04 2.67 -5.35
CA LYS A 18 8.74 4.06 -4.98
C LYS A 18 8.64 4.96 -6.22
N GLN A 19 9.58 4.84 -7.14
CA GLN A 19 9.60 5.61 -8.39
C GLN A 19 8.40 5.25 -9.27
N LYS A 20 8.12 3.94 -9.44
CA LYS A 20 6.96 3.45 -10.21
C LYS A 20 5.65 4.06 -9.71
N ILE A 21 5.40 4.02 -8.40
CA ILE A 21 4.16 4.57 -7.84
C ILE A 21 4.15 6.11 -7.86
N ASN A 22 5.28 6.79 -7.70
CA ASN A 22 5.32 8.24 -7.85
C ASN A 22 5.01 8.67 -9.29
N GLN A 23 5.39 7.90 -10.32
CA GLN A 23 4.97 8.12 -11.70
C GLN A 23 3.45 7.96 -11.86
N VAL A 24 2.84 6.90 -11.29
CA VAL A 24 1.38 6.74 -11.24
C VAL A 24 0.71 7.96 -10.62
N LYS A 25 1.26 8.44 -9.52
CA LYS A 25 0.73 9.60 -8.78
C LYS A 25 1.05 10.93 -9.45
N LYS A 26 1.89 10.96 -10.49
CA LYS A 26 2.39 12.18 -11.17
C LYS A 26 2.96 13.18 -10.17
N ARG A 27 3.83 12.74 -9.26
CA ARG A 27 4.41 13.56 -8.21
C ARG A 27 5.92 13.32 -8.06
N GLU A 28 6.56 14.10 -7.21
CA GLU A 28 7.99 14.09 -7.03
C GLU A 28 8.50 12.70 -6.57
N PRO A 29 9.61 12.20 -7.16
CA PRO A 29 10.07 10.81 -6.94
C PRO A 29 10.60 10.55 -5.52
N TRP A 30 10.89 11.59 -4.75
CA TRP A 30 11.38 11.47 -3.38
C TRP A 30 10.29 11.24 -2.34
N ARG A 31 9.01 11.50 -2.68
CA ARG A 31 7.91 11.40 -1.71
C ARG A 31 7.75 9.98 -1.20
N PRO A 32 7.61 9.82 0.14
CA PRO A 32 7.48 8.50 0.75
C PRO A 32 6.07 7.93 0.58
N PHE A 33 5.99 6.61 0.75
CA PHE A 33 4.73 5.87 0.85
C PHE A 33 4.61 5.21 2.20
N GLY A 34 3.36 4.88 2.58
CA GLY A 34 3.08 4.06 3.74
C GLY A 34 3.03 2.57 3.38
N ALA A 35 2.89 1.75 4.42
CA ALA A 35 2.72 0.32 4.30
C ALA A 35 1.47 -0.16 5.03
N SER A 36 0.97 -1.33 4.66
CA SER A 36 0.04 -2.10 5.47
C SER A 36 0.68 -3.43 5.82
N VAL A 37 0.47 -3.90 7.04
CA VAL A 37 1.05 -5.13 7.56
C VAL A 37 0.01 -5.89 8.39
N LYS A 38 0.05 -7.21 8.36
CA LYS A 38 -0.71 -8.04 9.31
C LYS A 38 -0.27 -7.71 10.74
N GLN A 39 -1.21 -7.43 11.65
CA GLN A 39 -0.87 -6.98 13.01
C GLN A 39 -0.03 -8.01 13.77
N ASP A 40 -0.37 -9.29 13.68
CA ASP A 40 0.36 -10.39 14.28
C ASP A 40 1.82 -10.53 13.82
N GLN A 41 2.14 -10.02 12.61
CA GLN A 41 3.46 -10.04 12.00
C GLN A 41 4.21 -8.70 12.09
N ALA A 42 3.56 -7.63 12.56
CA ALA A 42 4.13 -6.27 12.56
C ALA A 42 5.48 -6.18 13.31
N HIS A 43 5.64 -6.95 14.40
CA HIS A 43 6.85 -6.98 15.22
C HIS A 43 8.12 -7.40 14.45
N ARG A 44 7.99 -8.13 13.35
CA ARG A 44 9.10 -8.56 12.49
C ARG A 44 9.64 -7.41 11.62
N PHE A 45 8.80 -6.42 11.30
CA PHE A 45 9.06 -5.39 10.31
C PHE A 45 9.22 -3.99 10.90
N PHE A 46 8.52 -3.70 12.00
CA PHE A 46 8.43 -2.37 12.59
C PHE A 46 8.63 -2.39 14.11
N GLU A 47 9.15 -1.30 14.67
CA GLU A 47 9.24 -1.16 16.13
C GLU A 47 7.85 -1.00 16.78
N MET A 48 6.97 -0.22 16.16
CA MET A 48 5.57 -0.06 16.60
C MET A 48 4.71 -1.18 16.00
N THR A 49 4.02 -1.92 16.85
CA THR A 49 3.22 -3.10 16.47
C THR A 49 1.71 -2.85 16.46
N ASP A 50 1.26 -1.69 16.94
CA ASP A 50 -0.14 -1.27 16.91
C ASP A 50 -0.26 0.12 16.29
N SER A 51 -0.73 0.18 15.04
CA SER A 51 -0.90 1.41 14.28
C SER A 51 -2.07 1.27 13.28
N PRO A 52 -3.31 1.13 13.73
CA PRO A 52 -4.44 0.79 12.86
C PRO A 52 -4.78 1.90 11.85
N PHE A 53 -4.39 3.15 12.10
CA PHE A 53 -4.81 4.31 11.30
C PHE A 53 -3.66 5.01 10.56
N MET A 54 -2.49 4.40 10.47
CA MET A 54 -1.33 4.96 9.73
C MET A 54 -1.00 6.40 10.20
N MET A 55 -0.99 6.64 11.51
CA MET A 55 -0.81 7.99 12.06
C MET A 55 0.65 8.32 12.41
N TYR A 56 1.45 7.31 12.73
CA TYR A 56 2.80 7.47 13.26
C TYR A 56 3.86 6.92 12.32
N ASN A 57 5.03 7.54 12.32
CA ASN A 57 6.24 6.96 11.76
C ASN A 57 6.92 6.09 12.81
N THR A 58 7.46 4.96 12.38
CA THR A 58 8.21 4.03 13.22
C THR A 58 9.44 3.53 12.48
N LYS A 59 10.46 3.12 13.19
CA LYS A 59 11.64 2.52 12.56
C LYS A 59 11.30 1.19 11.90
N VAL A 60 11.91 0.97 10.75
CA VAL A 60 11.84 -0.27 10.00
C VAL A 60 12.96 -1.19 10.49
N LYS A 61 12.62 -2.41 10.85
CA LYS A 61 13.55 -3.45 11.34
C LYS A 61 14.04 -4.36 10.21
N TYR A 62 13.29 -4.44 9.11
CA TYR A 62 13.54 -5.37 8.01
C TYR A 62 13.92 -4.60 6.73
N SER A 63 15.12 -4.84 6.22
CA SER A 63 15.68 -4.13 5.06
C SER A 63 15.06 -4.52 3.70
N GLY A 64 14.29 -5.61 3.66
CA GLY A 64 13.72 -6.16 2.42
C GLY A 64 12.48 -5.45 1.88
N ILE A 65 12.10 -4.28 2.43
CA ILE A 65 10.93 -3.50 1.98
C ILE A 65 11.29 -2.06 1.56
N PRO A 66 12.21 -1.90 0.58
CA PRO A 66 12.77 -0.59 0.23
C PRO A 66 11.75 0.40 -0.33
N ALA A 67 10.66 -0.07 -0.95
CA ALA A 67 9.65 0.82 -1.53
C ALA A 67 8.85 1.61 -0.48
N VAL A 68 8.80 1.15 0.76
CA VAL A 68 8.08 1.79 1.88
C VAL A 68 9.01 2.33 2.97
N THR A 69 10.30 2.02 2.89
CA THR A 69 11.30 2.56 3.83
C THR A 69 11.69 3.97 3.41
N HIS A 70 11.51 4.94 4.32
CA HIS A 70 11.90 6.33 4.12
C HIS A 70 13.42 6.50 4.21
N ARG A 71 13.94 7.67 3.81
CA ARG A 71 15.40 7.95 3.82
C ARG A 71 16.02 7.91 5.22
N ASP A 72 15.22 8.19 6.24
CA ASP A 72 15.60 8.16 7.66
C ASP A 72 15.45 6.79 8.32
N GLY A 73 15.13 5.74 7.53
CA GLY A 73 14.91 4.38 8.02
C GLY A 73 13.54 4.16 8.66
N THR A 74 12.63 5.11 8.55
CA THR A 74 11.26 4.98 9.09
C THR A 74 10.24 4.54 8.04
N CYS A 75 9.06 4.16 8.51
CA CYS A 75 7.86 3.92 7.68
C CYS A 75 6.62 4.38 8.44
N ARG A 76 5.65 4.90 7.72
CA ARG A 76 4.31 5.13 8.24
C ARG A 76 3.41 3.99 7.81
N HIS A 77 3.14 3.06 8.72
CA HIS A 77 2.36 1.88 8.41
C HIS A 77 1.01 1.86 9.12
N ASN A 78 0.10 1.02 8.62
CA ASN A 78 -1.07 0.58 9.35
C ASN A 78 -1.03 -0.93 9.59
N THR A 79 -1.42 -1.32 10.79
CA THR A 79 -1.67 -2.72 11.15
C THR A 79 -3.09 -3.11 10.76
N VAL A 80 -3.24 -4.32 10.23
CA VAL A 80 -4.52 -4.86 9.75
C VAL A 80 -4.83 -6.12 10.54
N THR A 81 -6.04 -6.18 11.09
CA THR A 81 -6.57 -7.37 11.76
C THR A 81 -7.75 -7.95 10.98
N PRO A 82 -8.07 -9.25 11.18
CA PRO A 82 -9.24 -9.87 10.54
C PRO A 82 -10.56 -9.19 10.90
N GLU A 83 -10.67 -8.66 12.14
CA GLU A 83 -11.88 -8.00 12.65
C GLU A 83 -12.10 -6.64 12.00
N MET A 84 -11.01 -5.89 11.76
CA MET A 84 -11.10 -4.54 11.19
C MET A 84 -11.37 -4.55 9.69
N ASN A 85 -10.71 -5.45 8.96
CA ASN A 85 -10.85 -5.55 7.49
C ASN A 85 -10.50 -6.97 7.02
N PRO A 86 -11.45 -7.92 7.10
CA PRO A 86 -11.18 -9.32 6.80
C PRO A 86 -10.69 -9.54 5.36
N ALA A 87 -11.25 -8.85 4.38
CA ALA A 87 -10.83 -9.00 2.99
C ALA A 87 -9.40 -8.49 2.74
N TYR A 88 -9.02 -7.41 3.41
CA TYR A 88 -7.67 -6.86 3.27
C TYR A 88 -6.65 -7.68 4.05
N TYR A 89 -7.03 -8.22 5.21
CA TYR A 89 -6.20 -9.15 5.95
C TYR A 89 -5.93 -10.42 5.13
N GLU A 90 -6.98 -11.00 4.51
CA GLU A 90 -6.83 -12.15 3.62
C GLU A 90 -5.91 -11.87 2.44
N LEU A 91 -6.01 -10.69 1.82
CA LEU A 91 -5.08 -10.29 0.75
C LEU A 91 -3.63 -10.27 1.24
N LEU A 92 -3.36 -9.72 2.43
CA LEU A 92 -2.03 -9.71 3.04
C LEU A 92 -1.55 -11.13 3.37
N ASP A 93 -2.44 -12.01 3.82
CA ASP A 93 -2.13 -13.40 4.12
C ASP A 93 -1.74 -14.19 2.86
N GLN A 94 -2.50 -14.04 1.79
CA GLN A 94 -2.18 -14.67 0.50
C GLN A 94 -0.87 -14.11 -0.08
N PHE A 95 -0.64 -12.81 0.05
CA PHE A 95 0.62 -12.21 -0.38
C PHE A 95 1.81 -12.74 0.43
N GLU A 96 1.67 -12.91 1.76
CA GLU A 96 2.69 -13.53 2.61
C GLU A 96 2.98 -14.97 2.18
N ARG A 97 1.95 -15.77 1.89
CA ARG A 97 2.14 -17.16 1.41
C ARG A 97 2.95 -17.23 0.12
N LEU A 98 2.79 -16.27 -0.77
CA LEU A 98 3.49 -16.23 -2.05
C LEU A 98 4.90 -15.65 -1.95
N THR A 99 5.15 -14.72 -1.03
CA THR A 99 6.38 -13.92 -1.00
C THR A 99 7.19 -14.05 0.29
N GLY A 100 6.59 -14.57 1.36
CA GLY A 100 7.16 -14.57 2.70
C GLY A 100 7.07 -13.21 3.42
N VAL A 101 6.46 -12.19 2.80
CA VAL A 101 6.40 -10.81 3.32
C VAL A 101 4.95 -10.38 3.53
N PRO A 102 4.46 -10.27 4.79
CA PRO A 102 3.09 -9.86 5.11
C PRO A 102 2.88 -8.33 5.05
N VAL A 103 3.54 -7.66 4.12
CA VAL A 103 3.56 -6.19 3.99
C VAL A 103 3.24 -5.80 2.55
N LEU A 104 2.37 -4.82 2.37
CA LEU A 104 2.12 -4.17 1.08
C LEU A 104 2.40 -2.67 1.18
N LEU A 105 3.00 -2.08 0.13
CA LEU A 105 2.94 -0.64 -0.05
C LEU A 105 1.48 -0.22 -0.16
N ASN A 106 1.09 0.81 0.57
CA ASN A 106 -0.28 1.33 0.57
C ASN A 106 -0.29 2.86 0.42
N THR A 107 -0.97 3.32 -0.62
CA THR A 107 -1.24 4.75 -0.82
C THR A 107 -2.66 4.97 -1.32
N SER A 108 -3.17 6.21 -1.21
CA SER A 108 -4.54 6.53 -1.62
C SER A 108 -4.76 6.36 -3.13
N LEU A 109 -5.96 5.91 -3.51
CA LEU A 109 -6.40 5.78 -4.90
C LEU A 109 -6.83 7.15 -5.44
N ASN A 110 -5.84 7.95 -5.85
CA ASN A 110 -6.01 9.26 -6.50
C ASN A 110 -4.74 9.65 -7.27
N LEU A 111 -4.85 10.58 -8.20
CA LEU A 111 -3.73 11.31 -8.78
C LEU A 111 -3.35 12.50 -7.90
N GLN A 112 -2.21 13.14 -8.20
CA GLN A 112 -1.75 14.33 -7.48
C GLN A 112 -2.81 15.43 -7.48
N GLY A 113 -3.04 16.04 -6.31
CA GLY A 113 -3.98 17.15 -6.13
C GLY A 113 -5.46 16.75 -6.17
N GLY A 114 -5.77 15.51 -6.56
CA GLY A 114 -7.15 15.03 -6.61
C GLY A 114 -7.63 14.38 -5.32
N PRO A 115 -8.95 14.34 -5.08
CA PRO A 115 -9.54 13.61 -3.97
C PRO A 115 -9.39 12.09 -4.17
N ILE A 116 -9.47 11.34 -3.08
CA ILE A 116 -9.55 9.87 -3.16
C ILE A 116 -10.80 9.48 -3.95
N CYS A 117 -10.67 8.55 -4.90
CA CYS A 117 -11.80 8.07 -5.70
C CYS A 117 -12.97 7.65 -4.80
N GLY A 118 -14.11 8.30 -4.96
CA GLY A 118 -15.35 8.03 -4.21
C GLY A 118 -16.36 7.24 -5.03
N LYS A 119 -16.20 7.20 -6.36
CA LYS A 119 -17.11 6.54 -7.30
C LYS A 119 -16.34 5.57 -8.19
N ARG A 120 -17.04 4.53 -8.66
CA ARG A 120 -16.51 3.50 -9.56
C ARG A 120 -15.91 4.11 -10.84
N GLU A 121 -16.63 5.04 -11.45
CA GLU A 121 -16.22 5.68 -12.71
C GLU A 121 -14.89 6.44 -12.56
N GLN A 122 -14.66 7.05 -11.39
CA GLN A 122 -13.40 7.72 -11.09
C GLN A 122 -12.23 6.73 -10.99
N ALA A 123 -12.45 5.56 -10.38
CA ALA A 123 -11.43 4.52 -10.27
C ALA A 123 -11.10 3.92 -11.66
N ILE A 124 -12.11 3.68 -12.51
CA ILE A 124 -11.92 3.20 -13.89
C ILE A 124 -11.17 4.25 -14.71
N LYS A 125 -11.56 5.52 -14.61
CA LYS A 125 -10.86 6.62 -15.30
C LYS A 125 -9.39 6.68 -14.88
N LEU A 126 -9.11 6.67 -13.57
CA LEU A 126 -7.74 6.65 -13.05
C LEU A 126 -6.95 5.45 -13.57
N PHE A 127 -7.54 4.25 -13.56
CA PHE A 127 -6.90 3.05 -14.08
C PHE A 127 -6.56 3.21 -15.57
N ASN A 128 -7.47 3.74 -16.38
CA ASN A 128 -7.23 3.98 -17.80
C ASN A 128 -6.12 5.00 -18.07
N GLU A 129 -5.98 6.02 -17.23
CA GLU A 129 -4.94 7.06 -17.34
C GLU A 129 -3.57 6.56 -16.82
N ALA A 130 -3.56 5.84 -15.71
CA ALA A 130 -2.35 5.35 -15.05
C ALA A 130 -1.91 3.99 -15.61
N LYS A 131 -1.24 4.00 -16.76
CA LYS A 131 -0.82 2.79 -17.50
C LYS A 131 0.11 1.84 -16.73
N GLN A 132 0.72 2.31 -15.64
CA GLN A 132 1.61 1.53 -14.76
C GLN A 132 0.85 0.66 -13.74
N LEU A 133 -0.48 0.82 -13.62
CA LEU A 133 -1.31 -0.03 -12.81
C LEU A 133 -1.66 -1.30 -13.60
N ASP A 134 -1.34 -2.45 -13.06
CA ASP A 134 -1.53 -3.74 -13.73
C ASP A 134 -2.98 -4.23 -13.61
N GLN A 135 -3.61 -3.94 -12.46
CA GLN A 135 -4.99 -4.37 -12.16
C GLN A 135 -5.80 -3.30 -11.42
N LEU A 136 -7.11 -3.32 -11.62
CA LEU A 136 -8.10 -2.62 -10.82
C LEU A 136 -9.15 -3.61 -10.32
N VAL A 137 -9.37 -3.65 -9.01
CA VAL A 137 -10.40 -4.49 -8.38
C VAL A 137 -11.46 -3.59 -7.76
N ILE A 138 -12.74 -3.83 -8.09
CA ILE A 138 -13.89 -3.14 -7.48
C ILE A 138 -14.96 -4.19 -7.17
N GLY A 139 -15.15 -4.49 -5.89
CA GLY A 139 -16.01 -5.60 -5.46
C GLY A 139 -15.51 -6.92 -6.04
N SER A 140 -16.36 -7.65 -6.73
CA SER A 140 -16.03 -8.92 -7.40
C SER A 140 -15.47 -8.78 -8.82
N LYS A 141 -15.36 -7.54 -9.34
CA LYS A 141 -14.92 -7.31 -10.73
C LYS A 141 -13.45 -6.90 -10.76
N THR A 142 -12.71 -7.50 -11.69
CA THR A 142 -11.30 -7.20 -11.94
C THR A 142 -11.10 -6.75 -13.39
N TRP A 143 -10.35 -5.68 -13.57
CA TRP A 143 -9.83 -5.21 -14.86
C TRP A 143 -8.32 -5.43 -14.86
N THR A 144 -7.82 -6.10 -15.88
CA THR A 144 -6.39 -6.39 -16.09
C THR A 144 -5.92 -5.78 -17.41
N ARG A 145 -4.66 -5.40 -17.49
CA ARG A 145 -3.99 -4.97 -18.72
C ARG A 145 -3.23 -6.11 -19.35
#